data_3de54ee7326c0a6500fbf62239f6980c
#
_entry.id   3de54ee7326c0a6500fbf62239f6980c
#
_cell.length_a   1.000
_cell.length_b   1.000
_cell.length_c   1.000
_cell.angle_alpha   90.00
_cell.angle_beta   90.00
_cell.angle_gamma   90.00
#
_symmetry.space_group_name_H-M   'P 1'
#
loop_
_entity.id
_entity.type
_entity.pdbx_description
1 polymer ?
#
loop_
_entity_poly.entity_id
_entity_poly.type
_entity_poly.pdbx_seq_one_letter_code
_entity_poly.pdbx_strand_id
1 'polypeptide(L)'
;MRKKYFFFDIDGTLSTGLTTTMPESAVKCLDLLRQAGHFTAIATGRLQASAKTVADRYGFTNIVADGGWSVTIDGKILEMQSLPAAECIRFVDWLRGNGIPWAISPENEKLCVTSDRNYLSLA
;
A
#
# COMPACT_ATOMS: atom_id res chain seq x y z
N MET A 1 24.38 19.17 5.34
CA MET A 1 24.24 18.01 4.43
C MET A 1 23.04 18.23 3.52
N ARG A 2 23.17 17.90 2.24
CA ARG A 2 22.06 18.06 1.29
C ARG A 2 20.94 17.08 1.63
N LYS A 3 19.69 17.56 1.75
CA LYS A 3 18.49 16.74 1.93
C LYS A 3 18.35 15.73 0.79
N LYS A 4 18.11 14.47 1.13
CA LYS A 4 17.82 13.40 0.18
C LYS A 4 16.40 12.89 0.40
N TYR A 5 15.86 12.21 -0.60
CA TYR A 5 14.51 11.64 -0.60
C TYR A 5 14.63 10.14 -0.73
N PHE A 6 14.06 9.41 0.24
CA PHE A 6 14.10 7.95 0.30
C PHE A 6 12.67 7.41 0.21
N PHE A 7 12.43 6.59 -0.78
CA PHE A 7 11.18 5.88 -0.97
C PHE A 7 11.42 4.41 -0.75
N PHE A 8 10.62 3.79 0.12
CA PHE A 8 10.77 2.40 0.51
C PHE A 8 9.55 1.60 0.14
N ASP A 9 9.74 0.49 -0.55
CA ASP A 9 8.71 -0.53 -0.65
C ASP A 9 8.54 -1.27 0.68
N ILE A 10 7.39 -1.85 0.91
CA ILE A 10 7.09 -2.57 2.15
C ILE A 10 7.51 -4.02 2.02
N ASP A 11 6.89 -4.75 1.11
CA ASP A 11 6.99 -6.20 1.00
C ASP A 11 8.32 -6.62 0.38
N GLY A 12 9.15 -7.30 1.18
CA GLY A 12 10.49 -7.72 0.74
C GLY A 12 11.57 -6.63 0.83
N THR A 13 11.23 -5.40 1.28
CA THR A 13 12.18 -4.30 1.49
C THR A 13 12.21 -3.88 2.95
N LEU A 14 11.14 -3.30 3.47
CA LEU A 14 11.03 -2.92 4.88
C LEU A 14 10.60 -4.08 5.76
N SER A 15 9.84 -5.01 5.23
CA SER A 15 9.40 -6.22 5.93
C SER A 15 9.82 -7.48 5.19
N THR A 16 10.02 -8.56 5.94
CA THR A 16 10.25 -9.88 5.38
C THR A 16 8.92 -10.58 5.14
N GLY A 17 8.65 -10.96 3.89
CA GLY A 17 7.39 -11.58 3.49
C GLY A 17 6.20 -10.61 3.53
N LEU A 18 4.99 -11.14 3.65
CA LEU A 18 3.73 -10.37 3.67
C LEU A 18 3.34 -9.88 5.08
N THR A 19 4.30 -9.65 5.94
CA THR A 19 4.08 -9.13 7.28
C THR A 19 4.12 -7.60 7.27
N THR A 20 3.63 -6.98 8.34
CA THR A 20 3.76 -5.54 8.58
C THR A 20 4.89 -5.19 9.54
N THR A 21 5.68 -6.19 9.93
CA THR A 21 6.75 -6.05 10.93
C THR A 21 8.08 -5.82 10.25
N MET A 22 8.76 -4.75 10.63
CA MET A 22 10.10 -4.42 10.14
C MET A 22 11.17 -4.95 11.10
N PRO A 23 12.32 -5.42 10.59
CA PRO A 23 13.48 -5.73 11.43
C PRO A 23 13.94 -4.49 12.21
N GLU A 24 14.45 -4.71 13.42
CA GLU A 24 14.96 -3.61 14.27
C GLU A 24 16.03 -2.77 13.58
N SER A 25 16.87 -3.39 12.77
CA SER A 25 17.90 -2.70 11.97
C SER A 25 17.29 -1.72 10.95
N ALA A 26 16.16 -2.06 10.34
CA ALA A 26 15.46 -1.17 9.42
C ALA A 26 14.82 0.01 10.15
N VAL A 27 14.19 -0.24 11.31
CA VAL A 27 13.64 0.82 12.17
C VAL A 27 14.73 1.81 12.57
N LYS A 28 15.88 1.31 13.05
CA LYS A 28 17.02 2.14 13.42
C LYS A 28 17.57 2.95 12.24
N CYS A 29 17.63 2.36 11.06
CA CYS A 29 18.06 3.06 9.85
C CYS A 29 17.11 4.22 9.50
N LEU A 30 15.79 3.99 9.56
CA LEU A 30 14.80 5.04 9.32
C LEU A 30 14.94 6.20 10.29
N ASP A 31 15.14 5.91 11.57
CA ASP A 31 15.33 6.95 12.60
C ASP A 31 16.57 7.78 12.33
N LEU A 32 17.68 7.16 11.94
CA LEU A 32 18.92 7.87 11.58
C LEU A 32 18.72 8.76 10.34
N LEU A 33 18.00 8.29 9.32
CA LEU A 33 17.69 9.10 8.13
C LEU A 33 16.84 10.32 8.47
N ARG A 34 15.85 10.16 9.34
CA ARG A 34 14.98 11.25 9.80
C ARG A 34 15.74 12.26 10.64
N GLN A 35 16.57 11.80 11.59
CA GLN A 35 17.41 12.64 12.41
C GLN A 35 18.41 13.46 11.57
N ALA A 36 18.90 12.90 10.47
CA ALA A 36 19.74 13.59 9.49
C ALA A 36 18.95 14.57 8.59
N GLY A 37 17.65 14.75 8.78
CA GLY A 37 16.81 15.69 8.05
C GLY A 37 16.41 15.21 6.63
N HIS A 38 16.53 13.93 6.36
CA HIS A 38 16.13 13.38 5.06
C HIS A 38 14.61 13.13 4.99
N PHE A 39 14.07 13.18 3.77
CA PHE A 39 12.69 12.83 3.51
C PHE A 39 12.55 11.31 3.41
N THR A 40 11.54 10.74 4.08
CA THR A 40 11.23 9.32 4.00
C THR A 40 9.77 9.11 3.63
N ALA A 41 9.51 8.20 2.71
CA ALA A 41 8.17 7.84 2.26
C ALA A 41 8.07 6.33 2.01
N ILE A 42 6.86 5.81 2.14
CA ILE A 42 6.49 4.49 1.63
C ILE A 42 6.13 4.63 0.15
N ALA A 43 6.54 3.67 -0.68
CA ALA A 43 6.08 3.52 -2.07
C ALA A 43 5.69 2.05 -2.29
N THR A 44 4.41 1.76 -2.45
CA THR A 44 3.89 0.39 -2.41
C THR A 44 2.74 0.18 -3.40
N GLY A 45 2.60 -1.07 -3.86
CA GLY A 45 1.40 -1.52 -4.57
C GLY A 45 0.20 -1.78 -3.66
N ARG A 46 0.39 -1.80 -2.33
CA ARG A 46 -0.73 -1.96 -1.39
C ARG A 46 -1.71 -0.79 -1.49
N LEU A 47 -2.98 -1.06 -1.15
CA LEU A 47 -3.99 -0.02 -0.93
C LEU A 47 -3.53 1.00 0.11
N GLN A 48 -3.91 2.26 -0.06
CA GLN A 48 -3.56 3.33 0.86
C GLN A 48 -3.95 3.00 2.31
N ALA A 49 -5.14 2.47 2.56
CA ALA A 49 -5.59 2.08 3.90
C ALA A 49 -4.70 0.99 4.52
N SER A 50 -4.21 0.04 3.72
CA SER A 50 -3.27 -1.00 4.17
C SER A 50 -1.87 -0.44 4.42
N ALA A 51 -1.36 0.39 3.52
CA ALA A 51 -0.08 1.05 3.67
C ALA A 51 -0.05 1.98 4.90
N LYS A 52 -1.16 2.67 5.17
CA LYS A 52 -1.32 3.53 6.34
C LYS A 52 -1.13 2.78 7.66
N THR A 53 -1.52 1.53 7.74
CA THR A 53 -1.30 0.70 8.95
C THR A 53 0.19 0.55 9.26
N VAL A 54 1.01 0.34 8.23
CA VAL A 54 2.47 0.26 8.36
C VAL A 54 3.05 1.65 8.66
N ALA A 55 2.57 2.66 7.96
CA ALA A 55 3.00 4.05 8.14
C ALA A 55 2.80 4.52 9.58
N ASP A 56 1.60 4.31 10.14
CA ASP A 56 1.26 4.71 11.51
C ASP A 56 2.14 3.99 12.54
N ARG A 57 2.43 2.70 12.31
CA ARG A 57 3.29 1.92 13.22
C ARG A 57 4.72 2.42 13.26
N TYR A 58 5.27 2.86 12.13
CA TYR A 58 6.68 3.21 11.99
C TYR A 58 6.93 4.70 11.72
N GLY A 59 5.92 5.54 11.93
CA GLY A 59 6.04 6.98 11.89
C GLY A 59 6.26 7.58 10.48
N PHE A 60 5.79 6.91 9.42
CA PHE A 60 5.76 7.52 8.10
C PHE A 60 4.53 8.42 7.97
N THR A 61 4.74 9.61 7.46
CA THR A 61 3.68 10.57 7.14
C THR A 61 3.47 10.74 5.64
N ASN A 62 4.36 10.15 4.84
CA ASN A 62 4.35 10.25 3.38
C ASN A 62 4.20 8.85 2.78
N ILE A 63 3.21 8.69 1.90
CA ILE A 63 2.87 7.40 1.29
C ILE A 63 2.51 7.61 -0.17
N VAL A 64 3.13 6.85 -1.06
CA VAL A 64 2.65 6.60 -2.41
C VAL A 64 2.13 5.16 -2.42
N ALA A 65 0.84 4.98 -2.62
CA ALA A 65 0.18 3.68 -2.55
C ALA A 65 -0.61 3.39 -3.83
N ASP A 66 -1.26 2.23 -3.87
CA ASP A 66 -2.07 1.80 -5.03
C ASP A 66 -1.27 1.81 -6.35
N GLY A 67 0.02 1.48 -6.30
CA GLY A 67 0.88 1.53 -7.47
C GLY A 67 1.09 2.94 -8.04
N GLY A 68 0.92 3.98 -7.23
CA GLY A 68 1.04 5.38 -7.62
C GLY A 68 -0.28 6.13 -7.77
N TRP A 69 -1.42 5.45 -7.59
CA TRP A 69 -2.75 6.06 -7.74
C TRP A 69 -3.22 6.80 -6.48
N SER A 70 -2.49 6.71 -5.38
CA SER A 70 -2.74 7.55 -4.20
C SER A 70 -1.46 8.16 -3.66
N VAL A 71 -1.55 9.42 -3.22
CA VAL A 71 -0.46 10.19 -2.65
C VAL A 71 -0.91 10.80 -1.34
N THR A 72 -0.16 10.51 -0.29
CA THR A 72 -0.33 11.09 1.05
C THR A 72 0.93 11.84 1.42
N ILE A 73 0.82 13.09 1.83
CA ILE A 73 1.93 13.93 2.29
C ILE A 73 1.57 14.54 3.64
N ASP A 74 2.49 14.46 4.57
CA ASP A 74 2.31 14.95 5.95
C ASP A 74 1.00 14.44 6.59
N GLY A 75 0.69 13.17 6.34
CA GLY A 75 -0.50 12.50 6.86
C GLY A 75 -1.82 12.84 6.16
N LYS A 76 -1.81 13.69 5.14
CA LYS A 76 -3.00 14.08 4.37
C LYS A 76 -3.01 13.44 3.00
N ILE A 77 -4.11 12.82 2.62
CA ILE A 77 -4.33 12.32 1.27
C ILE A 77 -4.50 13.52 0.35
N LEU A 78 -3.54 13.73 -0.56
CA LEU A 78 -3.59 14.80 -1.57
C LEU A 78 -4.30 14.33 -2.83
N GLU A 79 -4.12 13.08 -3.20
CA GLU A 79 -4.69 12.50 -4.40
C GLU A 79 -5.03 11.03 -4.15
N MET A 80 -6.17 10.62 -4.66
CA MET A 80 -6.60 9.23 -4.70
C MET A 80 -7.46 9.03 -5.93
N GLN A 81 -6.96 8.22 -6.86
CA GLN A 81 -7.67 7.90 -8.09
C GLN A 81 -8.20 6.47 -8.00
N SER A 82 -9.39 6.27 -8.50
CA SER A 82 -10.00 4.95 -8.65
C SER A 82 -10.14 4.58 -10.13
N LEU A 83 -10.18 3.30 -10.41
CA LEU A 83 -10.54 2.83 -11.74
C LEU A 83 -12.01 3.20 -12.04
N PRO A 84 -12.34 3.55 -13.30
CA PRO A 84 -13.72 3.81 -13.68
C PRO A 84 -14.62 2.59 -13.37
N ALA A 85 -15.72 2.82 -12.66
CA ALA A 85 -16.61 1.74 -12.21
C ALA A 85 -17.12 0.88 -13.37
N ALA A 86 -17.46 1.50 -14.50
CA ALA A 86 -17.93 0.77 -15.68
C ALA A 86 -16.88 -0.21 -16.23
N GLU A 87 -15.60 0.18 -16.21
CA GLU A 87 -14.50 -0.70 -16.65
C GLU A 87 -14.28 -1.85 -15.66
N CYS A 88 -14.38 -1.58 -14.36
CA CYS A 88 -14.29 -2.63 -13.33
C CYS A 88 -15.42 -3.65 -13.49
N ILE A 89 -16.64 -3.20 -13.69
CA ILE A 89 -17.80 -4.08 -13.90
C ILE A 89 -17.60 -4.95 -15.14
N ARG A 90 -17.22 -4.35 -16.27
CA ARG A 90 -16.95 -5.10 -17.51
C ARG A 90 -15.85 -6.14 -17.32
N PHE A 91 -14.80 -5.81 -16.61
CA PHE A 91 -13.71 -6.74 -16.33
C PHE A 91 -14.14 -7.88 -15.42
N VAL A 92 -14.88 -7.59 -14.35
CA VAL A 92 -15.44 -8.62 -13.45
C VAL A 92 -16.40 -9.53 -14.21
N ASP A 93 -17.27 -9.00 -15.08
CA ASP A 93 -18.19 -9.80 -15.89
C ASP A 93 -17.43 -10.71 -16.88
N TRP A 94 -16.34 -10.20 -17.46
CA TRP A 94 -15.48 -11.01 -18.31
C TRP A 94 -14.81 -12.15 -17.53
N LEU A 95 -14.26 -11.87 -16.34
CA LEU A 95 -13.67 -12.89 -15.46
C LEU A 95 -14.70 -13.95 -15.08
N ARG A 96 -15.92 -13.53 -14.72
CA ARG A 96 -17.03 -14.41 -14.37
C ARG A 96 -17.43 -15.30 -15.55
N GLY A 97 -17.54 -14.72 -16.75
CA GLY A 97 -17.88 -15.46 -17.98
C GLY A 97 -16.83 -16.48 -18.38
N ASN A 98 -15.58 -16.31 -17.96
CA ASN A 98 -14.48 -17.24 -18.24
C ASN A 98 -14.14 -18.17 -17.06
N GLY A 99 -14.93 -18.15 -15.99
CA GLY A 99 -14.71 -19.01 -14.81
C GLY A 99 -13.43 -18.70 -14.05
N ILE A 100 -12.92 -17.46 -14.16
CA ILE A 100 -11.69 -17.03 -13.49
C ILE A 100 -12.07 -16.44 -12.13
N PRO A 101 -11.50 -16.92 -11.03
CA PRO A 101 -11.68 -16.32 -9.71
C PRO A 101 -11.19 -14.88 -9.69
N TRP A 102 -11.91 -14.02 -8.97
CA TRP A 102 -11.55 -12.61 -8.86
C TRP A 102 -11.75 -12.09 -7.44
N ALA A 103 -11.00 -11.03 -7.12
CA ALA A 103 -11.13 -10.28 -5.91
C ALA A 103 -10.89 -8.79 -6.21
N ILE A 104 -11.69 -7.92 -5.63
CA ILE A 104 -11.57 -6.47 -5.74
C ILE A 104 -11.73 -5.80 -4.38
N SER A 105 -11.11 -4.65 -4.23
CA SER A 105 -11.34 -3.74 -3.11
C SER A 105 -12.17 -2.56 -3.63
N PRO A 106 -13.47 -2.48 -3.32
CA PRO A 106 -14.35 -1.47 -3.89
C PRO A 106 -14.10 -0.07 -3.33
N GLU A 107 -13.50 0.02 -2.15
CA GLU A 107 -13.19 1.27 -1.46
C GLU A 107 -11.78 1.23 -0.86
N ASN A 108 -11.31 2.37 -0.37
CA ASN A 108 -10.03 2.45 0.34
C ASN A 108 -10.15 1.90 1.77
N GLU A 109 -10.55 0.66 1.87
CA GLU A 109 -10.69 -0.08 3.12
C GLU A 109 -10.06 -1.46 2.99
N LYS A 110 -9.84 -2.12 4.12
CA LYS A 110 -9.34 -3.50 4.13
C LYS A 110 -10.41 -4.53 3.77
N LEU A 111 -11.49 -4.08 3.15
CA LEU A 111 -12.55 -4.93 2.64
C LEU A 111 -12.24 -5.40 1.23
N CYS A 112 -12.54 -6.66 0.97
CA CYS A 112 -12.39 -7.28 -0.31
C CYS A 112 -13.69 -8.00 -0.69
N VAL A 113 -14.14 -7.82 -1.92
CA VAL A 113 -15.22 -8.60 -2.52
C VAL A 113 -14.59 -9.62 -3.44
N THR A 114 -14.95 -10.89 -3.27
CA THR A 114 -14.36 -11.99 -4.04
C THR A 114 -15.41 -13.01 -4.48
N SER A 115 -15.17 -13.64 -5.61
CA SER A 115 -15.94 -14.80 -6.09
C SER A 115 -15.46 -16.13 -5.49
N ASP A 116 -14.31 -16.16 -4.84
CA ASP A 116 -13.68 -17.37 -4.30
C ASP A 116 -13.51 -17.29 -2.78
N ARG A 117 -14.20 -18.18 -2.05
CA ARG A 117 -14.09 -18.25 -0.59
C ARG A 117 -12.69 -18.64 -0.11
N ASN A 118 -11.94 -19.37 -0.92
CA ASN A 118 -10.57 -19.75 -0.56
C ASN A 118 -9.64 -18.54 -0.47
N TYR A 119 -9.93 -17.45 -1.20
CA TYR A 119 -9.20 -16.21 -1.10
C TYR A 119 -9.25 -15.61 0.31
N LEU A 120 -10.35 -15.79 1.03
CA LEU A 120 -10.55 -15.25 2.38
C LEU A 120 -9.63 -15.92 3.42
N SER A 121 -9.15 -17.13 3.14
CA SER A 121 -8.21 -17.85 4.02
C SER A 121 -6.75 -17.43 3.80
N LEU A 122 -6.45 -16.69 2.73
CA LEU A 122 -5.11 -16.22 2.39
C LEU A 122 -4.88 -14.75 2.80
N ALA A 123 -5.94 -14.03 3.12
CA ALA A 123 -5.91 -12.65 3.54
C ALA A 123 -5.92 -12.51 5.05
#